data_d77a0bdd16665941e7dccab2197ada0f
#
_entry.id   d77a0bdd16665941e7dccab2197ada0f
#
_cell.length_a   1.000
_cell.length_b   1.000
_cell.length_c   1.000
_cell.angle_alpha   90.00
_cell.angle_beta   90.00
_cell.angle_gamma   90.00
#
_symmetry.space_group_name_H-M   'P 1'
#
loop_
_entity.id
_entity.type
_entity.pdbx_description
1 polymer ?
#
loop_
_entity_poly.entity_id
_entity_poly.type
_entity_poly.pdbx_seq_one_letter_code
_entity_poly.pdbx_strand_id
1 'polypeptide(L)'
;MIELPSFIDLHTHTRYPDKNNFPFLEIEKAALNGGYSEVLAMANSEITIDSIENLKLARSIDKKLSIKVHRVGALSKNLDGKELVNFNEFVDEGVTIFSDDGKTLIDDDLSEIAFKEIAKLNGAIFQHCEKNCHTNPGDIAPPYNTSELITIHENEEFEIVKRDLDLV
;
A
#
# COMPACT_ATOMS: atom_id res chain seq x y z
N MET A 1 -8.08 -3.77 36.50
CA MET A 1 -7.67 -4.17 35.12
C MET A 1 -8.44 -3.29 34.18
N ILE A 2 -7.79 -2.61 33.25
CA ILE A 2 -8.48 -1.78 32.23
C ILE A 2 -8.59 -2.66 30.99
N GLU A 3 -9.81 -2.88 30.54
CA GLU A 3 -10.07 -3.58 29.27
C GLU A 3 -10.21 -2.52 28.17
N LEU A 4 -9.45 -2.67 27.10
CA LEU A 4 -9.51 -1.81 25.91
C LEU A 4 -9.82 -2.69 24.69
N PRO A 5 -10.52 -2.15 23.68
CA PRO A 5 -10.61 -2.83 22.39
C PRO A 5 -9.22 -2.98 21.80
N SER A 6 -9.01 -4.01 20.98
CA SER A 6 -7.79 -4.16 20.21
C SER A 6 -7.65 -3.05 19.17
N PHE A 7 -6.41 -2.77 18.77
CA PHE A 7 -6.12 -1.79 17.74
C PHE A 7 -6.18 -2.42 16.33
N ILE A 8 -6.37 -1.55 15.34
CA ILE A 8 -6.26 -1.88 13.91
C ILE A 8 -5.11 -1.04 13.36
N ASP A 9 -4.13 -1.66 12.72
CA ASP A 9 -3.08 -0.97 12.00
C ASP A 9 -3.53 -0.75 10.56
N LEU A 10 -3.63 0.51 10.14
CA LEU A 10 -4.13 0.86 8.81
C LEU A 10 -3.04 0.92 7.74
N HIS A 11 -1.76 0.69 8.08
CA HIS A 11 -0.67 0.75 7.12
C HIS A 11 0.48 -0.17 7.55
N THR A 12 0.48 -1.41 7.07
CA THR A 12 1.46 -2.43 7.48
C THR A 12 2.14 -3.06 6.27
N HIS A 13 3.45 -3.29 6.37
CA HIS A 13 4.21 -4.05 5.38
C HIS A 13 4.46 -5.47 5.87
N THR A 14 3.64 -6.40 5.42
CA THR A 14 3.74 -7.81 5.86
C THR A 14 4.90 -8.56 5.23
N ARG A 15 5.50 -8.05 4.16
CA ARG A 15 6.61 -8.63 3.38
C ARG A 15 6.33 -9.99 2.72
N TYR A 16 5.15 -10.55 2.92
CA TYR A 16 4.71 -11.76 2.22
C TYR A 16 3.44 -11.46 1.39
N PRO A 17 3.14 -12.20 0.34
CA PRO A 17 3.91 -13.34 -0.18
C PRO A 17 5.28 -12.94 -0.71
N ASP A 18 6.27 -13.81 -0.54
CA ASP A 18 7.63 -13.61 -1.04
C ASP A 18 8.20 -14.91 -1.61
N LYS A 19 9.32 -14.80 -2.34
CA LYS A 19 10.03 -15.94 -2.95
C LYS A 19 10.93 -16.67 -1.96
N ASN A 20 11.26 -16.04 -0.83
CA ASN A 20 12.26 -16.50 0.14
C ASN A 20 11.65 -17.08 1.40
N ASN A 21 10.32 -17.29 1.42
CA ASN A 21 9.58 -17.80 2.60
C ASN A 21 9.84 -16.96 3.86
N PHE A 22 9.67 -15.64 3.76
CA PHE A 22 9.75 -14.75 4.92
C PHE A 22 8.90 -15.30 6.08
N PRO A 23 9.41 -15.25 7.32
CA PRO A 23 8.71 -15.81 8.46
C PRO A 23 7.47 -14.97 8.80
N PHE A 24 6.37 -15.22 8.08
CA PHE A 24 5.11 -14.46 8.20
C PHE A 24 4.53 -14.46 9.63
N LEU A 25 4.86 -15.43 10.45
CA LEU A 25 4.47 -15.49 11.86
C LEU A 25 5.07 -14.34 12.70
N GLU A 26 6.16 -13.73 12.26
CA GLU A 26 6.73 -12.57 12.97
C GLU A 26 5.80 -11.35 12.91
N ILE A 27 5.02 -11.20 11.84
CA ILE A 27 4.00 -10.15 11.72
C ILE A 27 2.90 -10.35 12.78
N GLU A 28 2.39 -11.57 12.91
CA GLU A 28 1.41 -11.92 13.95
C GLU A 28 1.94 -11.60 15.35
N LYS A 29 3.15 -12.05 15.63
CA LYS A 29 3.79 -11.82 16.93
C LYS A 29 3.98 -10.33 17.21
N ALA A 30 4.42 -9.55 16.22
CA ALA A 30 4.58 -8.11 16.38
C ALA A 30 3.23 -7.42 16.61
N ALA A 31 2.21 -7.76 15.83
CA ALA A 31 0.87 -7.20 15.97
C ALA A 31 0.29 -7.50 17.37
N LEU A 32 0.27 -8.77 17.79
CA LEU A 32 -0.27 -9.16 19.09
C LEU A 32 0.48 -8.52 20.26
N ASN A 33 1.81 -8.40 20.19
CA ASN A 33 2.60 -7.72 21.22
C ASN A 33 2.29 -6.22 21.28
N GLY A 34 1.91 -5.61 20.15
CA GLY A 34 1.46 -4.21 20.08
C GLY A 34 -0.02 -3.98 20.43
N GLY A 35 -0.78 -5.07 20.70
CA GLY A 35 -2.21 -4.97 20.97
C GLY A 35 -3.10 -4.84 19.72
N TYR A 36 -2.56 -5.16 18.54
CA TYR A 36 -3.29 -5.16 17.28
C TYR A 36 -3.89 -6.53 16.99
N SER A 37 -5.17 -6.57 16.64
CA SER A 37 -5.86 -7.78 16.18
C SER A 37 -6.11 -7.80 14.67
N GLU A 38 -6.06 -6.64 14.04
CA GLU A 38 -6.27 -6.48 12.60
C GLU A 38 -5.19 -5.58 12.03
N VAL A 39 -4.75 -5.87 10.80
CA VAL A 39 -3.79 -5.06 10.05
C VAL A 39 -4.22 -4.88 8.61
N LEU A 40 -3.96 -3.72 8.03
CA LEU A 40 -4.15 -3.43 6.63
C LEU A 40 -2.79 -3.56 5.92
N ALA A 41 -2.64 -4.61 5.12
CA ALA A 41 -1.37 -4.97 4.49
C ALA A 41 -1.26 -4.37 3.09
N MET A 42 -0.26 -3.51 2.88
CA MET A 42 0.01 -2.85 1.61
C MET A 42 0.35 -3.83 0.48
N ALA A 43 0.14 -3.40 -0.77
CA ALA A 43 0.30 -4.22 -1.96
C ALA A 43 1.75 -4.55 -2.32
N ASN A 44 2.72 -3.83 -1.76
CA ASN A 44 4.14 -3.83 -2.12
C ASN A 44 4.95 -4.97 -1.50
N SER A 45 4.39 -6.16 -1.42
CA SER A 45 5.15 -7.39 -1.14
C SER A 45 6.05 -7.76 -2.32
N GLU A 46 7.03 -8.64 -2.14
CA GLU A 46 7.89 -9.11 -3.24
C GLU A 46 7.07 -9.74 -4.38
N ILE A 47 6.00 -10.47 -4.03
CA ILE A 47 4.94 -10.83 -4.96
C ILE A 47 3.84 -9.78 -4.77
N THR A 48 3.81 -8.81 -5.64
CA THR A 48 2.89 -7.66 -5.57
C THR A 48 1.42 -8.12 -5.64
N ILE A 49 0.53 -7.45 -4.91
CA ILE A 49 -0.91 -7.75 -4.93
C ILE A 49 -1.56 -6.97 -6.09
N ASP A 50 -1.18 -7.27 -7.32
CA ASP A 50 -1.61 -6.63 -8.56
C ASP A 50 -2.50 -7.53 -9.44
N SER A 51 -2.82 -8.72 -8.96
CA SER A 51 -3.69 -9.68 -9.62
C SER A 51 -4.48 -10.50 -8.60
N ILE A 52 -5.59 -11.08 -9.03
CA ILE A 52 -6.42 -11.95 -8.18
C ILE A 52 -5.67 -13.23 -7.79
N GLU A 53 -4.78 -13.71 -8.63
CA GLU A 53 -3.93 -14.86 -8.32
C GLU A 53 -3.01 -14.54 -7.14
N ASN A 54 -2.31 -13.40 -7.18
CA ASN A 54 -1.42 -12.95 -6.12
C ASN A 54 -2.18 -12.64 -4.82
N LEU A 55 -3.38 -12.05 -4.93
CA LEU A 55 -4.27 -11.85 -3.80
C LEU A 55 -4.67 -13.18 -3.12
N LYS A 56 -5.06 -14.19 -3.90
CA LYS A 56 -5.42 -15.51 -3.38
C LYS A 56 -4.23 -16.22 -2.74
N LEU A 57 -3.04 -16.06 -3.32
CA LEU A 57 -1.80 -16.58 -2.73
C LEU A 57 -1.55 -15.93 -1.36
N ALA A 58 -1.61 -14.59 -1.25
CA ALA A 58 -1.44 -13.89 0.01
C ALA A 58 -2.45 -14.33 1.06
N ARG A 59 -3.74 -14.40 0.70
CA ARG A 59 -4.82 -14.85 1.60
C ARG A 59 -4.67 -16.30 2.06
N SER A 60 -4.01 -17.14 1.29
CA SER A 60 -3.71 -18.53 1.71
C SER A 60 -2.73 -18.57 2.88
N ILE A 61 -1.86 -17.57 2.99
CA ILE A 61 -0.93 -17.39 4.09
C ILE A 61 -1.66 -16.73 5.27
N ASP A 62 -2.45 -15.68 5.02
CA ASP A 62 -3.22 -14.95 6.03
C ASP A 62 -4.10 -15.88 6.88
N LYS A 63 -4.70 -16.88 6.27
CA LYS A 63 -5.54 -17.89 6.95
C LYS A 63 -4.79 -18.70 8.02
N LYS A 64 -3.46 -18.65 8.04
CA LYS A 64 -2.65 -19.35 9.05
C LYS A 64 -2.38 -18.49 10.30
N LEU A 65 -2.75 -17.21 10.26
CA LEU A 65 -2.56 -16.25 11.34
C LEU A 65 -3.79 -16.16 12.22
N SER A 66 -3.61 -15.83 13.49
CA SER A 66 -4.69 -15.54 14.42
C SER A 66 -5.16 -14.08 14.38
N ILE A 67 -4.37 -13.18 13.77
CA ILE A 67 -4.78 -11.82 13.48
C ILE A 67 -5.52 -11.77 12.13
N LYS A 68 -6.37 -10.76 11.96
CA LYS A 68 -7.05 -10.54 10.68
C LYS A 68 -6.22 -9.64 9.78
N VAL A 69 -5.93 -10.10 8.58
CA VAL A 69 -5.20 -9.33 7.57
C VAL A 69 -6.16 -8.89 6.47
N HIS A 70 -6.29 -7.58 6.31
CA HIS A 70 -6.98 -6.96 5.20
C HIS A 70 -5.95 -6.64 4.11
N ARG A 71 -6.21 -7.05 2.87
CA ARG A 71 -5.28 -6.79 1.77
C ARG A 71 -5.67 -5.53 1.02
N VAL A 72 -4.67 -4.70 0.76
CA VAL A 72 -4.73 -3.59 -0.19
C VAL A 72 -4.36 -4.12 -1.56
N GLY A 73 -5.10 -3.76 -2.60
CA GLY A 73 -4.74 -4.03 -3.99
C GLY A 73 -3.77 -2.98 -4.53
N ALA A 74 -2.94 -3.33 -5.49
CA ALA A 74 -2.15 -2.35 -6.22
C ALA A 74 -3.05 -1.44 -7.06
N LEU A 75 -2.62 -0.22 -7.34
CA LEU A 75 -3.23 0.66 -8.34
C LEU A 75 -2.77 0.24 -9.74
N SER A 76 -1.49 -0.05 -9.90
CA SER A 76 -0.90 -0.43 -11.17
C SER A 76 -0.20 -1.80 -11.13
N LYS A 77 -0.07 -2.42 -12.30
CA LYS A 77 0.68 -3.67 -12.48
C LYS A 77 2.14 -3.46 -12.06
N ASN A 78 2.67 -4.39 -11.28
CA ASN A 78 4.04 -4.35 -10.74
C ASN A 78 4.40 -3.05 -10.00
N LEU A 79 3.42 -2.23 -9.62
CA LEU A 79 3.60 -0.89 -9.03
C LEU A 79 4.46 0.02 -9.94
N ASP A 80 4.34 -0.10 -11.26
CA ASP A 80 5.19 0.64 -12.20
C ASP A 80 4.53 1.91 -12.75
N GLY A 81 3.25 2.15 -12.40
CA GLY A 81 2.51 3.34 -12.77
C GLY A 81 2.13 3.44 -14.25
N LYS A 82 2.17 2.32 -15.01
CA LYS A 82 1.94 2.34 -16.47
C LYS A 82 0.62 1.70 -16.90
N GLU A 83 0.18 0.69 -16.20
CA GLU A 83 -1.05 -0.04 -16.49
C GLU A 83 -1.83 -0.26 -15.19
N LEU A 84 -3.06 0.22 -15.13
CA LEU A 84 -3.93 0.01 -13.97
C LEU A 84 -4.34 -1.46 -13.85
N VAL A 85 -4.56 -1.91 -12.61
CA VAL A 85 -5.17 -3.22 -12.37
C VAL A 85 -6.67 -3.18 -12.70
N ASN A 86 -7.31 -4.33 -12.79
CA ASN A 86 -8.77 -4.39 -12.91
C ASN A 86 -9.43 -4.24 -11.52
N PHE A 87 -9.82 -3.04 -11.16
CA PHE A 87 -10.41 -2.73 -9.84
C PHE A 87 -11.70 -3.52 -9.58
N ASN A 88 -12.52 -3.81 -10.61
CA ASN A 88 -13.75 -4.57 -10.43
C ASN A 88 -13.47 -5.99 -9.92
N GLU A 89 -12.47 -6.68 -10.49
CA GLU A 89 -12.09 -8.01 -10.03
C GLU A 89 -11.66 -8.02 -8.56
N PHE A 90 -10.95 -6.98 -8.13
CA PHE A 90 -10.53 -6.83 -6.73
C PHE A 90 -11.72 -6.58 -5.81
N VAL A 91 -12.67 -5.72 -6.23
CA VAL A 91 -13.88 -5.41 -5.45
C VAL A 91 -14.78 -6.63 -5.34
N ASP A 92 -14.91 -7.44 -6.39
CA ASP A 92 -15.65 -8.72 -6.37
C ASP A 92 -15.03 -9.70 -5.35
N GLU A 93 -13.74 -9.63 -5.11
CA GLU A 93 -13.04 -10.38 -4.06
C GLU A 93 -13.06 -9.65 -2.70
N GLY A 94 -13.75 -8.52 -2.56
CA GLY A 94 -13.89 -7.76 -1.32
C GLY A 94 -12.68 -6.89 -0.95
N VAL A 95 -11.85 -6.52 -1.92
CA VAL A 95 -10.78 -5.52 -1.76
C VAL A 95 -11.29 -4.19 -2.28
N THR A 96 -11.36 -3.19 -1.40
CA THR A 96 -11.87 -1.84 -1.72
C THR A 96 -10.86 -0.73 -1.48
N ILE A 97 -9.64 -1.07 -1.03
CA ILE A 97 -8.56 -0.12 -0.79
C ILE A 97 -7.41 -0.46 -1.73
N PHE A 98 -6.86 0.57 -2.36
CA PHE A 98 -5.81 0.43 -3.37
C PHE A 98 -4.65 1.37 -3.07
N SER A 99 -3.43 0.91 -3.36
CA SER A 99 -2.21 1.69 -3.14
C SER A 99 -1.05 1.09 -3.93
N ASP A 100 -0.26 1.96 -4.54
CA ASP A 100 1.08 1.61 -5.03
C ASP A 100 2.17 1.98 -4.01
N ASP A 101 1.89 1.84 -2.71
CA ASP A 101 2.75 2.29 -1.62
C ASP A 101 4.24 2.02 -1.86
N GLY A 102 5.08 3.01 -1.53
CA GLY A 102 6.48 3.11 -1.94
C GLY A 102 6.65 3.61 -3.38
N LYS A 103 5.55 3.81 -4.10
CA LYS A 103 5.45 4.37 -5.45
C LYS A 103 4.23 5.29 -5.54
N THR A 104 4.18 6.07 -6.60
CA THR A 104 3.07 6.98 -6.89
C THR A 104 2.68 6.83 -8.36
N LEU A 105 1.40 6.90 -8.70
CA LEU A 105 0.99 7.13 -10.08
C LEU A 105 1.40 8.54 -10.46
N ILE A 106 2.43 8.66 -11.33
CA ILE A 106 2.94 9.96 -11.77
C ILE A 106 2.15 10.51 -12.95
N ASP A 107 1.64 9.64 -13.81
CA ASP A 107 0.82 10.01 -14.95
C ASP A 107 -0.53 10.55 -14.48
N ASP A 108 -0.83 11.80 -14.82
CA ASP A 108 -2.03 12.49 -14.35
C ASP A 108 -3.31 11.87 -14.95
N ASP A 109 -3.27 11.43 -16.22
CA ASP A 109 -4.42 10.81 -16.89
C ASP A 109 -4.75 9.45 -16.23
N LEU A 110 -3.73 8.63 -15.96
CA LEU A 110 -3.93 7.36 -15.24
C LEU A 110 -4.42 7.58 -13.81
N SER A 111 -3.91 8.62 -13.14
CA SER A 111 -4.38 8.98 -11.80
C SER A 111 -5.85 9.36 -11.83
N GLU A 112 -6.26 10.23 -12.75
CA GLU A 112 -7.66 10.63 -12.89
C GLU A 112 -8.59 9.43 -13.17
N ILE A 113 -8.17 8.51 -14.03
CA ILE A 113 -8.92 7.29 -14.34
C ILE A 113 -9.06 6.44 -13.06
N ALA A 114 -7.95 6.20 -12.34
CA ALA A 114 -7.96 5.39 -11.12
C ALA A 114 -8.89 5.98 -10.05
N PHE A 115 -8.79 7.29 -9.79
CA PHE A 115 -9.67 7.97 -8.82
C PHE A 115 -11.14 7.83 -9.20
N LYS A 116 -11.49 8.08 -10.47
CA LYS A 116 -12.89 7.98 -10.95
C LYS A 116 -13.43 6.55 -10.87
N GLU A 117 -12.64 5.56 -11.25
CA GLU A 117 -13.09 4.17 -11.23
C GLU A 117 -13.26 3.65 -9.80
N ILE A 118 -12.29 3.92 -8.92
CA ILE A 118 -12.34 3.49 -7.52
C ILE A 118 -13.48 4.20 -6.78
N ALA A 119 -13.72 5.48 -7.04
CA ALA A 119 -14.86 6.20 -6.45
C ALA A 119 -16.21 5.58 -6.84
N LYS A 120 -16.41 5.16 -8.11
CA LYS A 120 -17.63 4.45 -8.54
C LYS A 120 -17.84 3.13 -7.82
N LEU A 121 -16.77 2.50 -7.38
CA LEU A 121 -16.77 1.23 -6.65
C LEU A 121 -16.87 1.42 -5.13
N ASN A 122 -17.04 2.66 -4.63
CA ASN A 122 -17.01 3.02 -3.20
C ASN A 122 -15.71 2.57 -2.53
N GLY A 123 -14.61 2.60 -3.26
CA GLY A 123 -13.28 2.27 -2.78
C GLY A 123 -12.52 3.49 -2.25
N ALA A 124 -11.31 3.26 -1.76
CA ALA A 124 -10.39 4.29 -1.31
C ALA A 124 -8.98 4.09 -1.88
N ILE A 125 -8.25 5.18 -2.04
CA ILE A 125 -6.84 5.18 -2.43
C ILE A 125 -6.01 5.64 -1.23
N PHE A 126 -4.96 4.87 -0.91
CA PHE A 126 -3.93 5.25 0.04
C PHE A 126 -2.70 5.65 -0.76
N GLN A 127 -2.47 6.96 -0.86
CA GLN A 127 -1.44 7.49 -1.73
C GLN A 127 -0.09 7.58 -1.03
N HIS A 128 0.97 7.17 -1.74
CA HIS A 128 2.36 7.45 -1.38
C HIS A 128 2.79 8.73 -2.09
N CYS A 129 2.85 9.84 -1.33
CA CYS A 129 3.04 11.17 -1.92
C CYS A 129 4.53 11.49 -2.14
N GLU A 130 5.15 10.83 -3.12
CA GLU A 130 6.54 11.06 -3.52
C GLU A 130 6.66 11.10 -5.04
N LYS A 131 6.88 12.29 -5.60
CA LYS A 131 6.87 12.52 -7.05
C LYS A 131 7.97 11.75 -7.79
N ASN A 132 9.16 11.68 -7.23
CA ASN A 132 10.32 11.06 -7.86
C ASN A 132 10.60 9.61 -7.39
N CYS A 133 9.64 8.97 -6.74
CA CYS A 133 9.80 7.62 -6.19
C CYS A 133 10.23 6.54 -7.19
N HIS A 134 9.95 6.73 -8.49
CA HIS A 134 10.36 5.79 -9.54
C HIS A 134 11.78 6.04 -10.09
N THR A 135 12.29 7.25 -9.96
CA THR A 135 13.55 7.67 -10.60
C THR A 135 14.64 8.04 -9.60
N ASN A 136 14.25 8.67 -8.51
CA ASN A 136 15.18 9.16 -7.48
C ASN A 136 14.47 9.18 -6.12
N PRO A 137 14.14 8.00 -5.54
CA PRO A 137 13.50 7.94 -4.24
C PRO A 137 14.40 8.57 -3.18
N GLY A 138 13.83 9.41 -2.32
CA GLY A 138 14.58 10.05 -1.25
C GLY A 138 14.63 9.20 0.01
N ASP A 139 15.69 9.41 0.80
CA ASP A 139 15.87 8.77 2.10
C ASP A 139 15.41 9.66 3.25
N ILE A 140 15.49 10.98 3.08
CA ILE A 140 15.25 11.95 4.16
C ILE A 140 14.77 13.30 3.61
N ALA A 141 13.84 13.91 4.32
CA ALA A 141 13.37 15.25 4.01
C ALA A 141 14.34 16.34 4.53
N PRO A 142 14.41 17.53 3.88
CA PRO A 142 15.11 18.68 4.43
C PRO A 142 14.63 19.03 5.86
N PRO A 143 15.48 19.56 6.75
CA PRO A 143 16.86 20.01 6.53
C PRO A 143 17.94 18.97 6.86
N TYR A 144 17.58 17.71 7.04
CA TYR A 144 18.48 16.65 7.53
C TYR A 144 19.39 16.07 6.45
N ASN A 145 19.69 16.86 5.42
CA ASN A 145 20.56 16.44 4.33
C ASN A 145 21.96 16.12 4.81
N THR A 146 22.42 14.91 4.53
CA THR A 146 23.82 14.50 4.70
C THR A 146 24.38 14.06 3.35
N SER A 147 25.71 14.05 3.19
CA SER A 147 26.35 13.63 1.94
C SER A 147 26.11 12.17 1.57
N GLU A 148 25.55 11.37 2.47
CA GLU A 148 25.33 9.93 2.32
C GLU A 148 23.86 9.57 2.05
N LEU A 149 22.94 10.52 2.26
CA LEU A 149 21.50 10.29 2.11
C LEU A 149 20.95 11.11 0.94
N ILE A 150 20.05 10.50 0.17
CA ILE A 150 19.29 11.18 -0.88
C ILE A 150 18.17 11.97 -0.23
N THR A 151 18.14 13.28 -0.47
CA THR A 151 17.11 14.16 0.08
C THR A 151 15.89 14.16 -0.81
N ILE A 152 14.71 13.96 -0.23
CA ILE A 152 13.43 14.21 -0.91
C ILE A 152 13.32 15.70 -1.20
N HIS A 153 12.93 16.08 -2.40
CA HIS A 153 12.71 17.48 -2.74
C HIS A 153 11.56 18.06 -1.90
N GLU A 154 11.73 19.25 -1.34
CA GLU A 154 10.80 19.85 -0.38
C GLU A 154 9.34 19.99 -0.85
N ASN A 155 9.10 20.01 -2.17
CA ASN A 155 7.78 20.16 -2.75
C ASN A 155 7.17 18.85 -3.30
N GLU A 156 7.87 17.73 -3.25
CA GLU A 156 7.40 16.48 -3.87
C GLU A 156 6.09 15.99 -3.28
N GLU A 157 6.01 15.93 -1.97
CA GLU A 157 4.80 15.55 -1.27
C GLU A 157 3.65 16.51 -1.56
N PHE A 158 3.92 17.83 -1.46
CA PHE A 158 2.93 18.86 -1.71
C PHE A 158 2.35 18.82 -3.12
N GLU A 159 3.18 18.58 -4.14
CA GLU A 159 2.73 18.50 -5.53
C GLU A 159 1.77 17.34 -5.77
N ILE A 160 2.07 16.16 -5.20
CA ILE A 160 1.18 14.98 -5.30
C ILE A 160 -0.10 15.20 -4.51
N VAL A 161 -0.01 15.66 -3.26
CA VAL A 161 -1.20 15.95 -2.43
C VAL A 161 -2.11 16.97 -3.12
N LYS A 162 -1.54 18.04 -3.66
CA LYS A 162 -2.31 19.06 -4.37
C LYS A 162 -3.02 18.48 -5.60
N ARG A 163 -2.29 17.73 -6.45
CA ARG A 163 -2.88 17.07 -7.62
C ARG A 163 -4.05 16.19 -7.22
N ASP A 164 -3.84 15.34 -6.22
CA ASP A 164 -4.85 14.36 -5.80
C ASP A 164 -6.10 15.05 -5.21
N LEU A 165 -5.93 16.15 -4.49
CA LEU A 165 -7.05 16.96 -4.00
C LEU A 165 -7.83 17.65 -5.15
N ASP A 166 -7.16 17.97 -6.27
CA ASP A 166 -7.83 18.53 -7.45
C ASP A 166 -8.61 17.44 -8.24
N LEU A 167 -8.36 16.15 -7.99
CA LEU A 167 -9.05 15.00 -8.62
C LEU A 167 -10.29 14.52 -7.84
N VAL A 168 -10.47 14.93 -6.59
CA VAL A 168 -11.57 14.55 -5.70
C VAL A 168 -12.67 15.61 -5.72
#